data_6910949400808335d9d976fe978ecdbe
#
_entry.id   6910949400808335d9d976fe978ecdbe
#
_cell.length_a   1.000
_cell.length_b   1.000
_cell.length_c   1.000
_cell.angle_alpha   90.00
_cell.angle_beta   90.00
_cell.angle_gamma   90.00
#
_symmetry.space_group_name_H-M   'P 1'
#
loop_
_entity.id
_entity.type
_entity.pdbx_description
1 polymer ?
#
loop_
_entity_poly.entity_id
_entity_poly.type
_entity_poly.pdbx_seq_one_letter_code
_entity_poly.pdbx_strand_id
1 'polypeptide(L)'
;MSDISHVILYSKKNCSYCIKAKNLFINLGLNYTEKKFEDFKNIEALFEDAGKQVRSMPQIKINGQLIGGYNQLIEYLIDKKLVNFKGEPIK
;
A
#
# COMPACT_ATOMS: atom_id res chain seq x y z
N MET A 1 15.89 12.69 -1.19
CA MET A 1 15.80 11.28 -1.59
C MET A 1 14.81 10.52 -0.71
N SER A 2 14.01 9.66 -1.31
CA SER A 2 13.07 8.85 -0.56
C SER A 2 13.79 7.72 0.16
N ASP A 3 13.41 7.44 1.41
CA ASP A 3 13.93 6.30 2.15
C ASP A 3 13.02 5.07 2.01
N ILE A 4 12.10 5.10 1.06
CA ILE A 4 11.23 3.97 0.79
C ILE A 4 11.98 2.97 -0.09
N SER A 5 12.25 1.78 0.43
CA SER A 5 13.02 0.76 -0.30
C SER A 5 12.21 -0.49 -0.61
N HIS A 6 11.12 -0.75 0.12
CA HIS A 6 10.37 -1.97 -0.05
C HIS A 6 8.89 -1.72 0.23
N VAL A 7 8.04 -1.96 -0.79
CA VAL A 7 6.60 -1.70 -0.68
C VAL A 7 5.85 -2.99 -1.00
N ILE A 8 4.93 -3.35 -0.13
CA ILE A 8 4.01 -4.47 -0.38
C ILE A 8 2.59 -3.92 -0.36
N LEU A 9 1.85 -4.24 -1.42
CA LEU A 9 0.43 -3.89 -1.52
C LEU A 9 -0.40 -5.15 -1.39
N TYR A 10 -1.22 -5.20 -0.34
CA TYR A 10 -2.21 -6.27 -0.19
C TYR A 10 -3.50 -5.80 -0.85
N SER A 11 -3.99 -6.56 -1.83
CA SER A 11 -5.13 -6.17 -2.64
C SER A 11 -6.15 -7.30 -2.73
N LYS A 12 -7.29 -7.00 -3.38
CA LYS A 12 -8.32 -7.99 -3.66
C LYS A 12 -9.00 -7.65 -4.97
N LYS A 13 -9.82 -8.56 -5.47
CA LYS A 13 -10.62 -8.32 -6.67
C LYS A 13 -11.62 -7.19 -6.44
N ASN A 14 -11.94 -6.47 -7.50
CA ASN A 14 -12.99 -5.43 -7.53
C ASN A 14 -12.76 -4.36 -6.45
N CYS A 15 -11.52 -3.93 -6.31
CA CYS A 15 -11.13 -2.95 -5.30
C CYS A 15 -10.62 -1.70 -6.00
N SER A 16 -11.45 -0.64 -6.07
CA SER A 16 -11.05 0.59 -6.74
C SER A 16 -9.89 1.30 -6.04
N TYR A 17 -9.86 1.27 -4.72
CA TYR A 17 -8.76 1.89 -3.98
C TYR A 17 -7.45 1.10 -4.13
N CYS A 18 -7.53 -0.21 -4.35
CA CYS A 18 -6.33 -1.00 -4.66
C CYS A 18 -5.73 -0.54 -5.98
N ILE A 19 -6.59 -0.28 -6.97
CA ILE A 19 -6.15 0.23 -8.27
C ILE A 19 -5.54 1.62 -8.12
N LYS A 20 -6.17 2.49 -7.32
CA LYS A 20 -5.62 3.81 -7.05
C LYS A 20 -4.24 3.73 -6.43
N ALA A 21 -4.05 2.83 -5.47
CA ALA A 21 -2.75 2.65 -4.82
C ALA A 21 -1.68 2.20 -5.82
N LYS A 22 -2.02 1.23 -6.69
CA LYS A 22 -1.10 0.78 -7.72
C LYS A 22 -0.68 1.92 -8.63
N ASN A 23 -1.66 2.69 -9.11
CA ASN A 23 -1.38 3.80 -10.03
C ASN A 23 -0.51 4.84 -9.35
N LEU A 24 -0.74 5.10 -8.08
CA LEU A 24 0.07 6.05 -7.32
C LEU A 24 1.52 5.58 -7.23
N PHE A 25 1.75 4.31 -6.92
CA PHE A 25 3.11 3.77 -6.87
C PHE A 25 3.80 3.89 -8.24
N ILE A 26 3.08 3.57 -9.32
CA ILE A 26 3.63 3.67 -10.67
C ILE A 26 3.99 5.12 -10.98
N ASN A 27 3.10 6.06 -10.66
CA ASN A 27 3.33 7.48 -10.92
C ASN A 27 4.50 8.05 -10.12
N LEU A 28 4.74 7.50 -8.94
CA LEU A 28 5.85 7.92 -8.09
C LEU A 28 7.16 7.19 -8.44
N GLY A 29 7.10 6.23 -9.35
CA GLY A 29 8.27 5.43 -9.70
C GLY A 29 8.71 4.48 -8.60
N LEU A 30 7.79 4.08 -7.73
CA LEU A 30 8.08 3.16 -6.64
C LEU A 30 7.83 1.73 -7.09
N ASN A 31 8.81 0.86 -6.87
CA ASN A 31 8.63 -0.57 -7.06
C ASN A 31 7.82 -1.14 -5.91
N TYR A 32 6.87 -2.02 -6.23
CA TYR A 32 6.06 -2.65 -5.20
C TYR A 32 5.77 -4.10 -5.56
N THR A 33 5.49 -4.89 -4.54
CA THR A 33 5.04 -6.27 -4.68
C THR A 33 3.56 -6.31 -4.33
N GLU A 34 2.74 -6.85 -5.23
CA GLU A 34 1.32 -7.02 -4.97
C GLU A 34 1.05 -8.43 -4.47
N LYS A 35 0.35 -8.54 -3.33
CA LYS A 35 -0.09 -9.83 -2.79
C LYS A 35 -1.61 -9.78 -2.70
N LYS A 36 -2.28 -10.63 -3.47
CA LYS A 36 -3.74 -10.60 -3.57
C LYS A 36 -4.36 -11.47 -2.48
N PHE A 37 -5.47 -10.98 -1.91
CA PHE A 37 -6.21 -11.70 -0.89
C PHE A 37 -6.52 -13.14 -1.33
N GLU A 38 -6.95 -13.30 -2.59
CA GLU A 38 -7.35 -14.59 -3.14
C GLU A 38 -6.19 -15.58 -3.25
N ASP A 39 -4.96 -15.09 -3.22
CA ASP A 39 -3.78 -15.95 -3.36
C ASP A 39 -3.30 -16.52 -2.03
N PHE A 40 -3.84 -16.04 -0.91
CA PHE A 40 -3.49 -16.58 0.39
C PHE A 40 -4.31 -17.83 0.68
N LYS A 41 -3.70 -18.79 1.37
CA LYS A 41 -4.33 -20.06 1.70
C LYS A 41 -5.57 -19.86 2.57
N ASN A 42 -5.48 -18.93 3.53
CA ASN A 42 -6.59 -18.56 4.40
C ASN A 42 -6.30 -17.18 4.96
N ILE A 43 -7.26 -16.64 5.73
CA ILE A 43 -7.14 -15.28 6.23
C ILE A 43 -6.02 -15.16 7.28
N GLU A 44 -5.74 -16.22 8.02
CA GLU A 44 -4.66 -16.21 9.01
C GLU A 44 -3.31 -16.04 8.32
N ALA A 45 -3.13 -16.67 7.16
CA ALA A 45 -1.89 -16.51 6.39
C ALA A 45 -1.70 -15.06 5.96
N LEU A 46 -2.79 -14.40 5.55
CA LEU A 46 -2.75 -12.98 5.21
C LEU A 46 -2.35 -12.13 6.42
N PHE A 47 -2.96 -12.39 7.58
CA PHE A 47 -2.66 -11.63 8.79
C PHE A 47 -1.20 -11.81 9.21
N GLU A 48 -0.66 -13.01 9.07
CA GLU A 48 0.75 -13.25 9.37
C GLU A 48 1.66 -12.46 8.45
N ASP A 49 1.36 -12.45 7.17
CA ASP A 49 2.16 -11.73 6.18
C ASP A 49 2.11 -10.23 6.44
N ALA A 50 0.92 -9.69 6.72
CA ALA A 50 0.72 -8.27 6.95
C ALA A 50 1.29 -7.81 8.29
N GLY A 51 1.38 -8.71 9.26
CA GLY A 51 1.88 -8.39 10.59
C GLY A 51 0.82 -8.13 11.63
N LYS A 52 -0.45 -8.10 11.23
CA LYS A 52 -1.58 -7.97 12.15
C LYS A 52 -2.88 -8.27 11.44
N GLN A 53 -3.96 -8.37 12.19
CA GLN A 53 -5.30 -8.51 11.60
C GLN A 53 -5.69 -7.25 10.86
N VAL A 54 -6.19 -7.42 9.63
CA VAL A 54 -6.64 -6.31 8.79
C VAL A 54 -8.08 -6.58 8.38
N ARG A 55 -8.87 -5.53 8.20
CA ARG A 55 -10.30 -5.66 7.94
C ARG A 55 -10.71 -5.20 6.56
N SER A 56 -9.80 -4.58 5.83
CA SER A 56 -10.14 -4.02 4.52
C SER A 56 -8.91 -4.03 3.65
N MET A 57 -9.16 -3.89 2.36
CA MET A 57 -8.12 -3.74 1.34
C MET A 57 -8.33 -2.40 0.64
N PRO A 58 -7.28 -1.75 0.18
CA PRO A 58 -5.89 -2.20 0.22
C PRO A 58 -5.28 -2.06 1.61
N GLN A 59 -4.18 -2.78 1.83
CA GLN A 59 -3.30 -2.54 2.97
C GLN A 59 -1.90 -2.39 2.41
N ILE A 60 -1.13 -1.50 2.99
CA ILE A 60 0.20 -1.18 2.48
C ILE A 60 1.24 -1.37 3.57
N LYS A 61 2.31 -2.07 3.23
CA LYS A 61 3.45 -2.31 4.12
C LYS A 61 4.66 -1.67 3.49
N ILE A 62 5.34 -0.79 4.23
CA ILE A 62 6.51 -0.07 3.72
C ILE A 62 7.68 -0.36 4.64
N ASN A 63 8.77 -0.83 4.05
CA ASN A 63 10.01 -1.16 4.77
C ASN A 63 9.75 -2.09 5.95
N GLY A 64 8.85 -3.06 5.76
CA GLY A 64 8.55 -4.06 6.77
C GLY A 64 7.51 -3.64 7.81
N GLN A 65 6.97 -2.43 7.70
CA GLN A 65 5.99 -1.92 8.66
C GLN A 65 4.65 -1.69 7.97
N LEU A 66 3.58 -2.21 8.55
CA LEU A 66 2.24 -1.99 8.01
C LEU A 66 1.81 -0.55 8.28
N ILE A 67 1.56 0.18 7.20
CA ILE A 67 1.14 1.58 7.28
C ILE A 67 -0.37 1.68 7.45
N GLY A 68 -1.11 0.80 6.78
CA GLY A 68 -2.57 0.81 6.83
C GLY A 68 -3.17 0.81 5.45
N GLY A 69 -4.34 1.42 5.32
CA GLY A 69 -5.08 1.49 4.08
C GLY A 69 -4.66 2.65 3.20
N TYR A 70 -5.51 2.96 2.21
CA TYR A 70 -5.20 4.00 1.24
C TYR A 70 -5.04 5.38 1.89
N ASN A 71 -5.92 5.74 2.83
CA ASN A 71 -5.83 7.05 3.48
C ASN A 71 -4.56 7.19 4.29
N GLN A 72 -4.17 6.13 5.00
CA GLN A 72 -2.92 6.14 5.76
C GLN A 72 -1.71 6.22 4.83
N LEU A 73 -1.80 5.58 3.65
CA LEU A 73 -0.75 5.70 2.65
C LEU A 73 -0.58 7.14 2.19
N ILE A 74 -1.69 7.83 1.88
CA ILE A 74 -1.63 9.23 1.45
C ILE A 74 -0.98 10.08 2.53
N GLU A 75 -1.38 9.92 3.80
CA GLU A 75 -0.79 10.65 4.92
C GLU A 75 0.71 10.40 5.03
N TYR A 76 1.11 9.14 4.88
CA TYR A 76 2.52 8.78 4.92
C TYR A 76 3.30 9.47 3.81
N LEU A 77 2.74 9.48 2.60
CA LEU A 77 3.42 10.08 1.45
C LEU A 77 3.45 11.61 1.53
N ILE A 78 2.43 12.22 2.13
CA ILE A 78 2.44 13.67 2.41
C ILE A 78 3.60 14.01 3.35
N ASP A 79 3.74 13.22 4.42
CA ASP A 79 4.84 13.41 5.38
C ASP A 79 6.21 13.29 4.72
N LYS A 80 6.32 12.41 3.73
CA LYS A 80 7.56 12.23 2.96
C LYS A 80 7.70 13.25 1.84
N LYS A 81 6.70 14.13 1.67
CA LYS A 81 6.69 15.18 0.64
C LYS A 81 6.72 14.62 -0.77
N LEU A 82 6.13 13.44 -0.95
CA LEU A 82 6.03 12.80 -2.26
C LEU A 82 4.72 13.10 -2.96
N VAL A 83 3.68 13.45 -2.21
CA VAL A 83 2.38 13.84 -2.76
C VAL A 83 1.89 15.09 -2.03
N ASN A 84 0.96 15.82 -2.67
CA ASN A 84 0.31 16.97 -2.05
C ASN A 84 -0.91 16.52 -1.24
N PHE A 85 -1.62 17.47 -0.64
CA PHE A 85 -2.78 17.16 0.20
C PHE A 85 -3.94 16.53 -0.57
N LYS A 86 -3.92 16.62 -1.90
CA LYS A 86 -4.92 15.95 -2.73
C LYS A 86 -4.51 14.52 -3.09
N GLY A 87 -3.33 14.07 -2.65
CA GLY A 87 -2.82 12.76 -2.99
C GLY A 87 -2.17 12.70 -4.36
N GLU A 88 -1.83 13.83 -4.94
CA GLU A 88 -1.21 13.90 -6.26
C GLU A 88 0.30 13.97 -6.12
N PRO A 89 1.06 13.25 -6.97
CA PRO A 89 2.53 13.31 -6.90
C PRO A 89 3.04 14.73 -7.09
N ILE A 90 4.04 15.08 -6.30
CA ILE A 90 4.73 16.36 -6.40
C ILE A 90 5.91 16.18 -7.33
N LYS A 91 5.98 17.04 -8.33
CA LYS A 91 7.08 17.00 -9.29
C LYS A 91 8.18 17.96 -8.92
#